data_58bd2df273d9bbc0425b70fb78a68c7e
#
_entry.id   58bd2df273d9bbc0425b70fb78a68c7e
#
_cell.length_a   1.000
_cell.length_b   1.000
_cell.length_c   1.000
_cell.angle_alpha   90.00
_cell.angle_beta   90.00
_cell.angle_gamma   90.00
#
_symmetry.space_group_name_H-M   'P 1'
#
loop_
_entity.id
_entity.type
_entity.pdbx_description
1 polymer ?
#
loop_
_entity_poly.entity_id
_entity_poly.type
_entity_poly.pdbx_seq_one_letter_code
_entity_poly.pdbx_strand_id
1 'polypeptide(L)'
;TLLFQYTQGNNLSTVFAIEEIKRLSCVEEAARVISKRSITSDIQQYYNHIWNYVKNEIRRLGVPGIAPETLVACPILLLNGQVNVRIMANALTCSLTESDWRTIFNSLFPLIYETETSGVYALFHNDFRVFLMSRISNYTEKYQDIAFDLANYYLNNDEGIDSYVNAIPLLQCAQKTNIIPSFFTPKYVINSLAEGISKQRLDEFTKISYTESCKNKDIQGYINTYLSIKTLYQHIRYYEFYEKTYISKDYPELELLDIAEMRSLPISKETLFDFESVLTLCEKLYFSKDQRHKERAISLYKR
;
A
#
# COMPACT_ATOMS: atom_id res chain seq x y z
N THR A 1 9.82 -2.94 41.60
CA THR A 1 8.97 -1.78 41.24
C THR A 1 7.57 -2.24 40.89
N LEU A 2 6.55 -1.43 41.20
CA LEU A 2 5.13 -1.70 40.94
C LEU A 2 4.90 -2.19 39.48
N LEU A 3 5.47 -1.53 38.49
CA LEU A 3 5.34 -1.87 37.07
C LEU A 3 5.76 -3.31 36.77
N PHE A 4 6.91 -3.76 37.32
CA PHE A 4 7.41 -5.12 37.11
C PHE A 4 6.50 -6.16 37.76
N GLN A 5 5.95 -5.86 38.96
CA GLN A 5 5.01 -6.74 39.65
C GLN A 5 3.71 -6.93 38.81
N TYR A 6 3.22 -5.88 38.19
CA TYR A 6 1.99 -5.92 37.37
C TYR A 6 2.20 -6.60 36.00
N THR A 7 3.37 -6.42 35.40
CA THR A 7 3.65 -7.00 34.06
C THR A 7 4.29 -8.39 34.17
N GLN A 8 4.68 -8.81 35.37
CA GLN A 8 5.41 -10.07 35.64
C GLN A 8 6.63 -10.27 34.74
N GLY A 9 7.27 -9.18 34.34
CA GLY A 9 8.41 -9.19 33.44
C GLY A 9 8.11 -9.44 31.96
N ASN A 10 6.85 -9.43 31.55
CA ASN A 10 6.50 -9.48 30.14
C ASN A 10 6.85 -8.14 29.46
N ASN A 11 7.82 -8.18 28.54
CA ASN A 11 8.37 -6.99 27.90
C ASN A 11 7.28 -6.19 27.14
N LEU A 12 6.39 -6.86 26.42
CA LEU A 12 5.35 -6.20 25.64
C LEU A 12 4.31 -5.53 26.54
N SER A 13 3.85 -6.22 27.58
CA SER A 13 2.95 -5.66 28.59
C SER A 13 3.58 -4.47 29.30
N THR A 14 4.90 -4.51 29.54
CA THR A 14 5.65 -3.41 30.15
C THR A 14 5.68 -2.19 29.24
N VAL A 15 5.94 -2.38 27.94
CA VAL A 15 5.92 -1.29 26.96
C VAL A 15 4.55 -0.65 26.88
N PHE A 16 3.47 -1.43 26.79
CA PHE A 16 2.11 -0.89 26.76
C PHE A 16 1.76 -0.12 28.03
N ALA A 17 2.13 -0.63 29.20
CA ALA A 17 1.90 0.07 30.46
C ALA A 17 2.67 1.40 30.51
N ILE A 18 3.89 1.46 30.02
CA ILE A 18 4.68 2.69 29.94
C ILE A 18 4.02 3.69 29.01
N GLU A 19 3.57 3.26 27.83
CA GLU A 19 2.90 4.17 26.87
C GLU A 19 1.58 4.71 27.42
N GLU A 20 0.80 3.92 28.15
CA GLU A 20 -0.38 4.41 28.87
C GLU A 20 -0.01 5.44 29.93
N ILE A 21 1.01 5.20 30.75
CA ILE A 21 1.45 6.08 31.82
C ILE A 21 1.93 7.44 31.26
N LYS A 22 2.64 7.45 30.14
CA LYS A 22 3.13 8.69 29.49
C LYS A 22 2.03 9.68 29.14
N ARG A 23 0.79 9.23 28.94
CA ARG A 23 -0.37 10.08 28.65
C ARG A 23 -1.06 10.66 29.87
N LEU A 24 -0.70 10.21 31.06
CA LEU A 24 -1.32 10.65 32.29
C LEU A 24 -0.60 11.87 32.86
N SER A 25 -1.39 12.77 33.45
CA SER A 25 -0.90 14.07 33.89
C SER A 25 -0.15 14.03 35.22
N CYS A 26 -0.35 12.97 36.02
CA CYS A 26 0.29 12.84 37.34
C CYS A 26 0.57 11.39 37.74
N VAL A 27 1.50 11.24 38.70
CA VAL A 27 1.95 9.94 39.22
C VAL A 27 0.84 9.19 39.96
N GLU A 28 -0.02 9.90 40.69
CA GLU A 28 -1.14 9.35 41.43
C GLU A 28 -2.18 8.72 40.51
N GLU A 29 -2.43 9.35 39.37
CA GLU A 29 -3.31 8.83 38.34
C GLU A 29 -2.70 7.59 37.69
N ALA A 30 -1.41 7.61 37.41
CA ALA A 30 -0.64 6.45 36.91
C ALA A 30 -0.73 5.28 37.87
N ALA A 31 -0.49 5.49 39.18
CA ALA A 31 -0.59 4.45 40.19
C ALA A 31 -2.01 3.88 40.31
N ARG A 32 -3.06 4.73 40.17
CA ARG A 32 -4.46 4.32 40.17
C ARG A 32 -4.83 3.49 38.95
N VAL A 33 -4.36 3.89 37.77
CA VAL A 33 -4.59 3.15 36.53
C VAL A 33 -3.89 1.79 36.57
N ILE A 34 -2.63 1.75 37.01
CA ILE A 34 -1.89 0.50 37.19
C ILE A 34 -2.57 -0.40 38.23
N SER A 35 -3.05 0.14 39.35
CA SER A 35 -3.69 -0.66 40.40
C SER A 35 -5.10 -1.14 40.05
N LYS A 36 -5.85 -0.40 39.25
CA LYS A 36 -7.20 -0.78 38.82
C LYS A 36 -7.23 -1.70 37.61
N ARG A 37 -6.26 -1.59 36.72
CA ARG A 37 -6.09 -2.52 35.61
C ARG A 37 -5.26 -3.67 36.11
N SER A 38 -5.85 -4.84 36.28
CA SER A 38 -5.08 -6.08 36.31
C SER A 38 -4.41 -6.23 34.95
N ILE A 39 -3.24 -5.58 34.78
CA ILE A 39 -2.36 -5.90 33.66
C ILE A 39 -1.94 -7.34 33.91
N THR A 40 -2.67 -8.26 33.30
CA THR A 40 -2.41 -9.69 33.45
C THR A 40 -1.13 -9.99 32.69
N SER A 41 -0.38 -10.95 33.17
CA SER A 41 0.77 -11.54 32.46
C SER A 41 0.36 -12.13 31.10
N ASP A 42 -0.95 -12.33 30.88
CA ASP A 42 -1.55 -12.80 29.66
C ASP A 42 -1.89 -11.62 28.74
N ILE A 43 -1.09 -11.45 27.69
CA ILE A 43 -1.26 -10.43 26.66
C ILE A 43 -2.64 -10.53 25.98
N GLN A 44 -3.23 -11.73 25.88
CA GLN A 44 -4.55 -11.93 25.29
C GLN A 44 -5.66 -11.31 26.16
N GLN A 45 -5.54 -11.38 27.47
CA GLN A 45 -6.49 -10.71 28.37
C GLN A 45 -6.37 -9.20 28.26
N TYR A 46 -5.15 -8.67 28.07
CA TYR A 46 -4.93 -7.26 27.83
C TYR A 46 -5.59 -6.80 26.52
N TYR A 47 -5.39 -7.55 25.43
CA TYR A 47 -6.08 -7.25 24.16
C TYR A 47 -7.59 -7.30 24.29
N ASN A 48 -8.14 -8.29 25.00
CA ASN A 48 -9.58 -8.38 25.27
C ASN A 48 -10.10 -7.17 26.05
N HIS A 49 -9.31 -6.69 27.01
CA HIS A 49 -9.69 -5.52 27.80
C HIS A 49 -9.78 -4.27 26.93
N ILE A 50 -8.75 -3.95 26.15
CA ILE A 50 -8.76 -2.82 25.22
C ILE A 50 -9.90 -2.98 24.20
N TRP A 51 -10.10 -4.20 23.65
CA TRP A 51 -11.15 -4.48 22.69
C TRP A 51 -12.57 -4.19 23.24
N ASN A 52 -12.80 -4.41 24.53
CA ASN A 52 -14.05 -4.08 25.17
C ASN A 52 -14.30 -2.56 25.25
N TYR A 53 -13.25 -1.74 25.37
CA TYR A 53 -13.42 -0.27 25.24
C TYR A 53 -13.90 0.11 23.84
N VAL A 54 -13.29 -0.44 22.80
CA VAL A 54 -13.72 -0.22 21.42
C VAL A 54 -15.19 -0.58 21.22
N LYS A 55 -15.63 -1.74 21.74
CA LYS A 55 -17.04 -2.15 21.69
C LYS A 55 -17.97 -1.14 22.35
N ASN A 56 -17.57 -0.60 23.47
CA ASN A 56 -18.35 0.40 24.20
C ASN A 56 -18.40 1.73 23.44
N GLU A 57 -17.28 2.18 22.85
CA GLU A 57 -17.27 3.39 22.04
C GLU A 57 -18.16 3.27 20.79
N ILE A 58 -18.12 2.15 20.07
CA ILE A 58 -18.98 1.92 18.91
C ILE A 58 -20.47 1.92 19.33
N ARG A 59 -20.80 1.31 20.48
CA ARG A 59 -22.16 1.36 21.02
C ARG A 59 -22.58 2.77 21.38
N ARG A 60 -21.69 3.57 21.97
CA ARG A 60 -21.94 4.98 22.33
C ARG A 60 -22.21 5.85 21.10
N LEU A 61 -21.52 5.56 19.99
CA LEU A 61 -21.73 6.27 18.72
C LEU A 61 -23.03 5.85 18.01
N GLY A 62 -23.73 4.84 18.52
CA GLY A 62 -25.05 4.46 18.04
C GLY A 62 -25.06 3.85 16.64
N VAL A 63 -23.97 3.20 16.22
CA VAL A 63 -23.89 2.50 14.93
C VAL A 63 -24.72 1.22 15.01
N PRO A 64 -25.92 1.17 14.43
CA PRO A 64 -26.80 0.01 14.55
C PRO A 64 -26.33 -1.14 13.67
N GLY A 65 -26.39 -2.35 14.20
CA GLY A 65 -26.29 -3.58 13.40
C GLY A 65 -24.89 -3.96 12.91
N ILE A 66 -23.85 -3.18 13.21
CA ILE A 66 -22.47 -3.48 12.81
C ILE A 66 -21.69 -4.00 14.01
N ALA A 67 -21.13 -5.20 13.87
CA ALA A 67 -20.25 -5.76 14.89
C ALA A 67 -18.91 -5.00 14.91
N PRO A 68 -18.36 -4.65 16.10
CA PRO A 68 -17.05 -4.02 16.22
C PRO A 68 -15.94 -4.77 15.50
N GLU A 69 -16.06 -6.07 15.44
CA GLU A 69 -15.14 -6.96 14.73
C GLU A 69 -15.09 -6.63 13.24
N THR A 70 -16.22 -6.40 12.61
CA THR A 70 -16.26 -6.06 11.18
C THR A 70 -15.88 -4.62 10.94
N LEU A 71 -16.37 -3.70 11.76
CA LEU A 71 -16.15 -2.27 11.54
C LEU A 71 -14.69 -1.84 11.72
N VAL A 72 -13.98 -2.42 12.68
CA VAL A 72 -12.63 -1.97 13.08
C VAL A 72 -11.57 -2.99 12.69
N ALA A 73 -11.77 -4.27 13.01
CA ALA A 73 -10.75 -5.28 12.75
C ALA A 73 -10.53 -5.54 11.25
N CYS A 74 -11.62 -5.56 10.46
CA CYS A 74 -11.50 -5.83 9.02
C CYS A 74 -10.65 -4.79 8.28
N PRO A 75 -10.90 -3.46 8.39
CA PRO A 75 -10.05 -2.47 7.74
C PRO A 75 -8.58 -2.53 8.18
N ILE A 76 -8.31 -2.70 9.47
CA ILE A 76 -6.94 -2.83 9.99
C ILE A 76 -6.21 -3.99 9.33
N LEU A 77 -6.88 -5.13 9.19
CA LEU A 77 -6.29 -6.32 8.57
C LEU A 77 -6.13 -6.19 7.06
N LEU A 78 -7.14 -5.63 6.39
CA LEU A 78 -7.15 -5.43 4.94
C LEU A 78 -6.09 -4.43 4.47
N LEU A 79 -5.84 -3.39 5.25
CA LEU A 79 -4.87 -2.34 4.95
C LEU A 79 -3.50 -2.57 5.64
N ASN A 80 -3.20 -3.83 5.94
CA ASN A 80 -1.90 -4.25 6.51
C ASN A 80 -1.50 -3.53 7.81
N GLY A 81 -2.49 -3.12 8.59
CA GLY A 81 -2.27 -2.49 9.90
C GLY A 81 -2.07 -0.99 9.88
N GLN A 82 -2.22 -0.35 8.71
CA GLN A 82 -2.20 1.10 8.58
C GLN A 82 -3.53 1.59 8.02
N VAL A 83 -4.24 2.44 8.75
CA VAL A 83 -5.57 2.94 8.37
C VAL A 83 -5.61 4.46 8.41
N ASN A 84 -6.30 5.06 7.44
CA ASN A 84 -6.54 6.49 7.37
C ASN A 84 -8.03 6.75 7.66
N VAL A 85 -8.32 7.57 8.68
CA VAL A 85 -9.70 7.87 9.13
C VAL A 85 -10.53 8.53 8.04
N ARG A 86 -9.92 9.38 7.20
CA ARG A 86 -10.58 10.01 6.06
C ARG A 86 -11.05 8.96 5.05
N ILE A 87 -10.20 7.99 4.75
CA ILE A 87 -10.53 6.89 3.85
C ILE A 87 -11.65 6.05 4.45
N MET A 88 -11.57 5.73 5.74
CA MET A 88 -12.62 4.96 6.43
C MET A 88 -13.98 5.67 6.37
N ALA A 89 -14.02 6.98 6.63
CA ALA A 89 -15.25 7.76 6.62
C ALA A 89 -15.89 7.87 5.22
N ASN A 90 -15.08 7.84 4.17
CA ASN A 90 -15.55 7.98 2.79
C ASN A 90 -15.80 6.65 2.07
N ALA A 91 -15.07 5.59 2.42
CA ALA A 91 -15.17 4.30 1.76
C ALA A 91 -16.27 3.42 2.35
N LEU A 92 -16.41 3.43 3.68
CA LEU A 92 -17.34 2.53 4.34
C LEU A 92 -18.74 3.13 4.44
N THR A 93 -19.75 2.32 4.10
CA THR A 93 -21.17 2.71 4.12
C THR A 93 -21.72 2.80 5.54
N CYS A 94 -20.98 3.42 6.46
CA CYS A 94 -21.40 3.70 7.82
C CYS A 94 -21.48 5.21 8.03
N SER A 95 -22.42 5.67 8.89
CA SER A 95 -22.63 7.10 9.17
C SER A 95 -21.58 7.72 10.08
N LEU A 96 -20.39 7.14 10.19
CA LEU A 96 -19.30 7.61 11.05
C LEU A 96 -18.49 8.70 10.34
N THR A 97 -18.28 9.80 11.06
CA THR A 97 -17.40 10.89 10.63
C THR A 97 -15.93 10.57 10.89
N GLU A 98 -15.01 11.34 10.31
CA GLU A 98 -13.58 11.24 10.64
C GLU A 98 -13.30 11.40 12.15
N SER A 99 -14.06 12.27 12.83
CA SER A 99 -13.95 12.47 14.29
C SER A 99 -14.36 11.22 15.07
N ASP A 100 -15.41 10.53 14.63
CA ASP A 100 -15.85 9.27 15.23
C ASP A 100 -14.81 8.18 15.05
N TRP A 101 -14.23 8.07 13.85
CA TRP A 101 -13.14 7.15 13.56
C TRP A 101 -11.90 7.43 14.41
N ARG A 102 -11.53 8.71 14.60
CA ARG A 102 -10.44 9.08 15.52
C ARG A 102 -10.73 8.63 16.95
N THR A 103 -11.95 8.81 17.41
CA THR A 103 -12.36 8.37 18.75
C THR A 103 -12.25 6.87 18.92
N ILE A 104 -12.70 6.10 17.92
CA ILE A 104 -12.60 4.64 17.91
C ILE A 104 -11.12 4.20 17.92
N PHE A 105 -10.27 4.73 17.02
CA PHE A 105 -8.87 4.34 16.97
C PHE A 105 -8.07 4.79 18.19
N ASN A 106 -8.38 5.94 18.76
CA ASN A 106 -7.78 6.38 20.03
C ASN A 106 -8.13 5.46 21.20
N SER A 107 -9.31 4.82 21.17
CA SER A 107 -9.70 3.84 22.19
C SER A 107 -8.90 2.53 22.11
N LEU A 108 -8.22 2.27 20.99
CA LEU A 108 -7.32 1.13 20.79
C LEU A 108 -5.90 1.39 21.31
N PHE A 109 -5.59 2.62 21.72
CA PHE A 109 -4.26 2.91 22.28
C PHE A 109 -3.98 2.04 23.53
N PRO A 110 -2.76 1.51 23.71
CA PRO A 110 -1.53 1.71 22.93
C PRO A 110 -1.28 0.65 21.83
N LEU A 111 -2.27 -0.15 21.46
CA LEU A 111 -2.15 -1.20 20.44
C LEU A 111 -2.05 -0.62 19.02
N ILE A 112 -2.64 0.56 18.85
CA ILE A 112 -2.58 1.38 17.64
C ILE A 112 -2.17 2.80 18.05
N TYR A 113 -1.37 3.45 17.24
CA TYR A 113 -0.94 4.84 17.46
C TYR A 113 -1.15 5.67 16.20
N GLU A 114 -1.44 6.95 16.37
CA GLU A 114 -1.46 7.92 15.27
C GLU A 114 -0.03 8.18 14.82
N THR A 115 0.21 8.10 13.52
CA THR A 115 1.53 8.35 12.92
C THR A 115 1.82 9.86 12.87
N GLU A 116 2.96 10.26 12.31
CA GLU A 116 3.29 11.67 12.07
C GLU A 116 2.27 12.33 11.11
N THR A 117 1.64 11.55 10.25
CA THR A 117 0.55 12.01 9.39
C THR A 117 -0.75 11.97 10.16
N SER A 118 -1.34 13.14 10.38
CA SER A 118 -2.60 13.27 11.13
C SER A 118 -3.74 12.45 10.49
N GLY A 119 -4.41 11.67 11.31
CA GLY A 119 -5.51 10.79 10.89
C GLY A 119 -5.07 9.45 10.31
N VAL A 120 -3.77 9.18 10.27
CA VAL A 120 -3.23 7.88 9.87
C VAL A 120 -2.79 7.12 11.11
N TYR A 121 -3.36 5.94 11.30
CA TYR A 121 -3.09 5.07 12.44
C TYR A 121 -2.36 3.81 12.00
N ALA A 122 -1.40 3.36 12.82
CA ALA A 122 -0.62 2.16 12.56
C ALA A 122 -0.64 1.20 13.75
N LEU A 123 -0.55 -0.09 13.46
CA LEU A 123 -0.39 -1.12 14.50
C LEU A 123 0.98 -0.97 15.17
N PHE A 124 0.97 -1.03 16.51
CA PHE A 124 2.20 -1.02 17.30
C PHE A 124 2.92 -2.38 17.22
N HIS A 125 2.19 -3.49 17.23
CA HIS A 125 2.77 -4.82 17.24
C HIS A 125 1.95 -5.85 16.47
N ASN A 126 2.65 -6.76 15.80
CA ASN A 126 2.02 -7.75 14.93
C ASN A 126 1.16 -8.78 15.68
N ASP A 127 1.43 -9.05 16.96
CA ASP A 127 0.62 -9.99 17.77
C ASP A 127 -0.83 -9.53 17.91
N PHE A 128 -1.06 -8.21 17.94
CA PHE A 128 -2.42 -7.69 17.92
C PHE A 128 -3.14 -7.99 16.60
N ARG A 129 -2.40 -8.03 15.48
CA ARG A 129 -2.95 -8.48 14.20
C ARG A 129 -3.47 -9.92 14.28
N VAL A 130 -2.71 -10.82 14.92
CA VAL A 130 -3.14 -12.22 15.12
C VAL A 130 -4.39 -12.30 15.99
N PHE A 131 -4.46 -11.47 17.04
CA PHE A 131 -5.66 -11.34 17.85
C PHE A 131 -6.87 -10.89 17.03
N LEU A 132 -6.72 -9.84 16.20
CA LEU A 132 -7.80 -9.36 15.32
C LEU A 132 -8.26 -10.43 14.33
N MET A 133 -7.33 -11.18 13.73
CA MET A 133 -7.65 -12.30 12.83
C MET A 133 -8.57 -13.33 13.51
N SER A 134 -8.31 -13.66 14.78
CA SER A 134 -9.17 -14.60 15.53
C SER A 134 -10.59 -14.06 15.74
N ARG A 135 -10.76 -12.72 15.75
CA ARG A 135 -12.07 -12.07 15.95
C ARG A 135 -12.95 -12.05 14.71
N ILE A 136 -12.33 -12.04 13.52
CA ILE A 136 -13.10 -11.97 12.26
C ILE A 136 -13.38 -13.34 11.63
N SER A 137 -12.92 -14.43 12.23
CA SER A 137 -13.05 -15.78 11.66
C SER A 137 -14.49 -16.18 11.26
N ASN A 138 -15.50 -15.63 11.96
CA ASN A 138 -16.92 -15.88 11.71
C ASN A 138 -17.60 -14.81 10.82
N TYR A 139 -16.86 -13.85 10.29
CA TYR A 139 -17.40 -12.69 9.56
C TYR A 139 -16.89 -12.60 8.12
N THR A 140 -16.70 -13.75 7.45
CA THR A 140 -16.10 -13.83 6.11
C THR A 140 -16.83 -12.96 5.09
N GLU A 141 -18.17 -13.01 5.04
CA GLU A 141 -18.95 -12.20 4.10
C GLU A 141 -18.76 -10.70 4.36
N LYS A 142 -18.83 -10.28 5.62
CA LYS A 142 -18.62 -8.87 5.98
C LYS A 142 -17.20 -8.40 5.71
N TYR A 143 -16.22 -9.26 5.87
CA TYR A 143 -14.84 -8.99 5.50
C TYR A 143 -14.71 -8.72 3.99
N GLN A 144 -15.39 -9.52 3.16
CA GLN A 144 -15.44 -9.36 1.71
C GLN A 144 -16.17 -8.08 1.30
N ASP A 145 -17.29 -7.74 1.94
CA ASP A 145 -18.05 -6.51 1.70
C ASP A 145 -17.16 -5.28 1.96
N ILE A 146 -16.49 -5.22 3.13
CA ILE A 146 -15.59 -4.13 3.50
C ILE A 146 -14.40 -4.06 2.55
N ALA A 147 -13.85 -5.20 2.15
CA ALA A 147 -12.75 -5.23 1.18
C ALA A 147 -13.19 -4.65 -0.17
N PHE A 148 -14.43 -4.93 -0.59
CA PHE A 148 -14.98 -4.39 -1.82
C PHE A 148 -15.25 -2.89 -1.74
N ASP A 149 -15.81 -2.40 -0.65
CA ASP A 149 -16.03 -0.96 -0.42
C ASP A 149 -14.71 -0.17 -0.46
N LEU A 150 -13.68 -0.66 0.23
CA LEU A 150 -12.34 -0.08 0.21
C LEU A 150 -11.71 -0.14 -1.20
N ALA A 151 -11.85 -1.26 -1.90
CA ALA A 151 -11.34 -1.38 -3.27
C ALA A 151 -12.00 -0.37 -4.20
N ASN A 152 -13.32 -0.23 -4.15
CA ASN A 152 -14.07 0.75 -4.93
C ASN A 152 -13.65 2.18 -4.63
N TYR A 153 -13.39 2.48 -3.36
CA TYR A 153 -12.88 3.80 -2.99
C TYR A 153 -11.55 4.10 -3.68
N TYR A 154 -10.56 3.19 -3.59
CA TYR A 154 -9.25 3.37 -4.22
C TYR A 154 -9.28 3.37 -5.74
N LEU A 155 -10.26 2.71 -6.37
CA LEU A 155 -10.42 2.74 -7.83
C LEU A 155 -11.02 4.05 -8.34
N ASN A 156 -11.83 4.72 -7.52
CA ASN A 156 -12.55 5.93 -7.90
C ASN A 156 -11.90 7.22 -7.39
N ASN A 157 -10.92 7.12 -6.50
CA ASN A 157 -10.24 8.26 -5.90
C ASN A 157 -8.72 8.10 -6.08
N ASP A 158 -8.07 9.21 -6.42
CA ASP A 158 -6.62 9.24 -6.53
C ASP A 158 -6.00 9.51 -5.16
N GLU A 159 -5.58 8.45 -4.50
CA GLU A 159 -4.82 8.47 -3.23
C GLU A 159 -3.33 8.20 -3.47
N GLY A 160 -2.83 8.55 -4.65
CA GLY A 160 -1.45 8.32 -5.05
C GLY A 160 -1.09 6.83 -5.03
N ILE A 161 0.07 6.50 -4.51
CA ILE A 161 0.57 5.12 -4.42
C ILE A 161 -0.41 4.15 -3.74
N ASP A 162 -1.18 4.62 -2.74
CA ASP A 162 -2.11 3.77 -1.98
C ASP A 162 -3.21 3.19 -2.86
N SER A 163 -3.70 3.92 -3.86
CA SER A 163 -4.67 3.43 -4.83
C SER A 163 -4.15 2.20 -5.60
N TYR A 164 -2.90 2.27 -6.04
CA TYR A 164 -2.29 1.20 -6.84
C TYR A 164 -1.81 0.01 -6.01
N VAL A 165 -1.41 0.23 -4.75
CA VAL A 165 -0.98 -0.84 -3.84
C VAL A 165 -2.17 -1.63 -3.32
N ASN A 166 -3.29 -0.97 -3.02
CA ASN A 166 -4.39 -1.58 -2.26
C ASN A 166 -5.53 -2.08 -3.14
N ALA A 167 -5.87 -1.45 -4.27
CA ALA A 167 -7.07 -1.76 -5.03
C ALA A 167 -7.17 -3.25 -5.44
N ILE A 168 -6.15 -3.79 -6.12
CA ILE A 168 -6.18 -5.18 -6.60
C ILE A 168 -6.15 -6.20 -5.46
N PRO A 169 -5.27 -6.09 -4.43
CA PRO A 169 -5.33 -6.98 -3.27
C PRO A 169 -6.67 -6.96 -2.54
N LEU A 170 -7.30 -5.80 -2.41
CA LEU A 170 -8.63 -5.69 -1.80
C LEU A 170 -9.70 -6.40 -2.64
N LEU A 171 -9.65 -6.29 -3.98
CA LEU A 171 -10.53 -7.04 -4.87
C LEU A 171 -10.32 -8.56 -4.76
N GLN A 172 -9.08 -9.01 -4.53
CA GLN A 172 -8.81 -10.42 -4.27
C GLN A 172 -9.44 -10.86 -2.94
N CYS A 173 -9.27 -10.05 -1.87
CA CYS A 173 -9.90 -10.31 -0.58
C CYS A 173 -11.45 -10.32 -0.69
N ALA A 174 -12.02 -9.46 -1.51
CA ALA A 174 -13.45 -9.38 -1.79
C ALA A 174 -13.97 -10.49 -2.71
N GLN A 175 -13.12 -11.33 -3.29
CA GLN A 175 -13.44 -12.31 -4.32
C GLN A 175 -14.11 -11.70 -5.58
N LYS A 176 -13.72 -10.46 -5.92
CA LYS A 176 -14.24 -9.67 -7.07
C LYS A 176 -13.15 -9.46 -8.14
N THR A 177 -12.30 -10.46 -8.32
CA THR A 177 -11.18 -10.41 -9.29
C THR A 177 -11.65 -10.29 -10.74
N ASN A 178 -12.88 -10.68 -11.03
CA ASN A 178 -13.50 -10.61 -12.35
C ASN A 178 -13.61 -9.17 -12.90
N ILE A 179 -13.56 -8.16 -12.06
CA ILE A 179 -13.61 -6.75 -12.52
C ILE A 179 -12.21 -6.19 -12.84
N ILE A 180 -11.12 -6.83 -12.43
CA ILE A 180 -9.75 -6.36 -12.65
C ILE A 180 -9.45 -6.08 -14.12
N PRO A 181 -9.81 -6.96 -15.09
CA PRO A 181 -9.51 -6.72 -16.50
C PRO A 181 -10.12 -5.45 -17.07
N SER A 182 -11.21 -4.95 -16.49
CA SER A 182 -11.89 -3.76 -17.00
C SER A 182 -11.11 -2.46 -16.76
N PHE A 183 -10.36 -2.36 -15.66
CA PHE A 183 -9.57 -1.17 -15.32
C PHE A 183 -8.06 -1.39 -15.45
N PHE A 184 -7.58 -2.63 -15.56
CA PHE A 184 -6.16 -2.93 -15.75
C PHE A 184 -5.75 -2.61 -17.20
N THR A 185 -5.57 -1.34 -17.47
CA THR A 185 -5.29 -0.77 -18.79
C THR A 185 -3.85 -0.25 -18.87
N PRO A 186 -3.33 0.06 -20.08
CA PRO A 186 -2.03 0.72 -20.23
C PRO A 186 -1.89 1.97 -19.38
N LYS A 187 -2.96 2.79 -19.27
CA LYS A 187 -2.97 3.98 -18.41
C LYS A 187 -2.78 3.64 -16.94
N TYR A 188 -3.45 2.58 -16.45
CA TYR A 188 -3.26 2.12 -15.07
C TYR A 188 -1.80 1.72 -14.82
N VAL A 189 -1.18 0.99 -15.76
CA VAL A 189 0.22 0.57 -15.64
C VAL A 189 1.18 1.77 -15.63
N ILE A 190 0.99 2.74 -16.53
CA ILE A 190 1.81 3.95 -16.59
C ILE A 190 1.72 4.73 -15.28
N ASN A 191 0.51 4.96 -14.79
CA ASN A 191 0.30 5.68 -13.54
C ASN A 191 0.89 4.92 -12.35
N SER A 192 0.71 3.59 -12.30
CA SER A 192 1.30 2.76 -11.25
C SER A 192 2.84 2.85 -11.23
N LEU A 193 3.47 2.84 -12.41
CA LEU A 193 4.93 3.03 -12.52
C LEU A 193 5.36 4.43 -12.08
N ALA A 194 4.59 5.47 -12.43
CA ALA A 194 4.85 6.84 -12.02
C ALA A 194 4.79 7.01 -10.49
N GLU A 195 3.89 6.26 -9.82
CA GLU A 195 3.78 6.21 -8.36
C GLU A 195 4.80 5.26 -7.71
N GLY A 196 5.71 4.66 -8.47
CA GLY A 196 6.79 3.83 -7.95
C GLY A 196 6.41 2.37 -7.66
N ILE A 197 5.29 1.87 -8.19
CA ILE A 197 4.93 0.45 -8.08
C ILE A 197 5.95 -0.41 -8.83
N SER A 198 6.50 -1.41 -8.16
CA SER A 198 7.52 -2.26 -8.74
C SER A 198 6.99 -3.11 -9.91
N LYS A 199 7.89 -3.40 -10.86
CA LYS A 199 7.63 -4.34 -11.96
C LYS A 199 7.06 -5.66 -11.47
N GLN A 200 7.68 -6.25 -10.45
CA GLN A 200 7.26 -7.54 -9.91
C GLN A 200 5.78 -7.52 -9.48
N ARG A 201 5.36 -6.44 -8.84
CA ARG A 201 3.97 -6.26 -8.42
C ARG A 201 3.02 -6.15 -9.61
N LEU A 202 3.42 -5.39 -10.63
CA LEU A 202 2.62 -5.26 -11.86
C LEU A 202 2.57 -6.55 -12.67
N ASP A 203 3.63 -7.36 -12.68
CA ASP A 203 3.62 -8.70 -13.27
C ASP A 203 2.63 -9.64 -12.55
N GLU A 204 2.52 -9.55 -11.22
CA GLU A 204 1.53 -10.29 -10.44
C GLU A 204 0.11 -9.85 -10.82
N PHE A 205 -0.15 -8.56 -10.90
CA PHE A 205 -1.45 -8.01 -11.29
C PHE A 205 -1.83 -8.38 -12.73
N THR A 206 -0.86 -8.37 -13.63
CA THR A 206 -1.01 -8.85 -15.00
C THR A 206 -1.48 -10.29 -15.06
N LYS A 207 -0.86 -11.19 -14.28
CA LYS A 207 -1.26 -12.60 -14.22
C LYS A 207 -2.70 -12.78 -13.75
N ILE A 208 -3.11 -11.99 -12.74
CA ILE A 208 -4.49 -12.03 -12.23
C ILE A 208 -5.45 -11.57 -13.32
N SER A 209 -5.20 -10.41 -13.95
CA SER A 209 -6.04 -9.85 -15.01
C SER A 209 -6.17 -10.79 -16.19
N TYR A 210 -5.05 -11.38 -16.65
CA TYR A 210 -5.04 -12.36 -17.72
C TYR A 210 -5.88 -13.61 -17.38
N THR A 211 -5.66 -14.17 -16.19
CA THR A 211 -6.37 -15.38 -15.74
C THR A 211 -7.87 -15.14 -15.67
N GLU A 212 -8.30 -14.00 -15.13
CA GLU A 212 -9.73 -13.67 -15.03
C GLU A 212 -10.34 -13.38 -16.40
N SER A 213 -9.62 -12.73 -17.32
CA SER A 213 -10.07 -12.52 -18.70
C SER A 213 -10.33 -13.85 -19.41
N CYS A 214 -9.40 -14.78 -19.29
CA CYS A 214 -9.53 -16.11 -19.90
C CYS A 214 -10.70 -16.90 -19.29
N LYS A 215 -10.81 -16.91 -17.96
CA LYS A 215 -11.86 -17.62 -17.22
C LYS A 215 -13.26 -17.13 -17.58
N ASN A 216 -13.41 -15.81 -17.71
CA ASN A 216 -14.69 -15.16 -18.01
C ASN A 216 -14.95 -14.99 -19.51
N LYS A 217 -14.02 -15.42 -20.38
CA LYS A 217 -14.07 -15.20 -21.83
C LYS A 217 -14.24 -13.72 -22.20
N ASP A 218 -13.63 -12.84 -21.41
CA ASP A 218 -13.68 -11.40 -21.59
C ASP A 218 -12.62 -10.96 -22.60
N ILE A 219 -13.03 -10.81 -23.85
CA ILE A 219 -12.16 -10.40 -24.97
C ILE A 219 -11.59 -9.00 -24.73
N GLN A 220 -12.39 -8.06 -24.24
CA GLN A 220 -11.94 -6.69 -23.99
C GLN A 220 -10.92 -6.64 -22.87
N GLY A 221 -11.16 -7.35 -21.78
CA GLY A 221 -10.21 -7.50 -20.68
C GLY A 221 -8.91 -8.16 -21.12
N TYR A 222 -8.98 -9.16 -22.01
CA TYR A 222 -7.80 -9.80 -22.60
C TYR A 222 -6.96 -8.78 -23.40
N ILE A 223 -7.62 -7.98 -24.27
CA ILE A 223 -6.95 -6.93 -25.05
C ILE A 223 -6.32 -5.89 -24.13
N ASN A 224 -7.05 -5.40 -23.14
CA ASN A 224 -6.53 -4.46 -22.15
C ASN A 224 -5.28 -5.00 -21.43
N THR A 225 -5.35 -6.25 -20.99
CA THR A 225 -4.23 -6.91 -20.31
C THR A 225 -3.03 -7.06 -21.23
N TYR A 226 -3.24 -7.50 -22.48
CA TYR A 226 -2.17 -7.62 -23.47
C TYR A 226 -1.47 -6.29 -23.75
N LEU A 227 -2.24 -5.23 -23.96
CA LEU A 227 -1.70 -3.88 -24.18
C LEU A 227 -0.96 -3.37 -22.92
N SER A 228 -1.46 -3.69 -21.75
CA SER A 228 -0.82 -3.35 -20.46
C SER A 228 0.53 -4.07 -20.29
N ILE A 229 0.61 -5.35 -20.66
CA ILE A 229 1.86 -6.09 -20.70
C ILE A 229 2.86 -5.40 -21.64
N LYS A 230 2.42 -5.09 -22.86
CA LYS A 230 3.27 -4.41 -23.83
C LYS A 230 3.80 -3.08 -23.29
N THR A 231 2.92 -2.28 -22.69
CA THR A 231 3.26 -0.99 -22.07
C THR A 231 4.26 -1.18 -20.92
N LEU A 232 4.03 -2.14 -20.02
CA LEU A 232 4.91 -2.44 -18.90
C LEU A 232 6.33 -2.76 -19.38
N TYR A 233 6.47 -3.64 -20.37
CA TYR A 233 7.79 -4.01 -20.88
C TYR A 233 8.48 -2.90 -21.66
N GLN A 234 7.73 -2.05 -22.36
CA GLN A 234 8.27 -0.87 -23.04
C GLN A 234 8.81 0.16 -22.04
N HIS A 235 8.05 0.48 -21.01
CA HIS A 235 8.47 1.43 -19.98
C HIS A 235 9.63 0.94 -19.14
N ILE A 236 9.71 -0.35 -18.85
CA ILE A 236 10.81 -0.91 -18.07
C ILE A 236 12.14 -0.82 -18.83
N ARG A 237 12.14 -1.13 -20.13
CA ARG A 237 13.35 -0.94 -20.94
C ARG A 237 13.80 0.52 -20.94
N TYR A 238 12.86 1.45 -20.96
CA TYR A 238 13.14 2.88 -20.84
C TYR A 238 13.68 3.25 -19.46
N TYR A 239 13.11 2.72 -18.38
CA TYR A 239 13.58 2.94 -17.01
C TYR A 239 14.95 2.29 -16.76
N GLU A 240 15.16 1.07 -17.17
CA GLU A 240 16.47 0.40 -17.07
C GLU A 240 17.53 1.15 -17.87
N PHE A 241 17.18 1.69 -19.02
CA PHE A 241 18.04 2.56 -19.80
C PHE A 241 18.31 3.89 -19.07
N TYR A 242 17.29 4.49 -18.47
CA TYR A 242 17.42 5.74 -17.71
C TYR A 242 18.21 5.54 -16.42
N GLU A 243 17.97 4.47 -15.67
CA GLU A 243 18.75 4.13 -14.47
C GLU A 243 20.23 3.88 -14.83
N LYS A 244 20.51 3.08 -15.84
CA LYS A 244 21.88 2.84 -16.27
C LYS A 244 22.58 4.11 -16.73
N THR A 245 21.86 5.04 -17.38
CA THR A 245 22.42 6.34 -17.79
C THR A 245 22.57 7.34 -16.65
N TYR A 246 21.82 7.20 -15.55
CA TYR A 246 21.92 8.08 -14.38
C TYR A 246 22.83 7.56 -13.28
N ILE A 247 22.98 6.24 -13.14
CA ILE A 247 23.74 5.59 -12.06
C ILE A 247 25.25 5.61 -12.35
N SER A 248 25.67 5.61 -13.60
CA SER A 248 27.09 5.79 -13.90
C SER A 248 27.49 7.26 -13.83
N LYS A 249 27.43 7.84 -12.64
CA LYS A 249 27.84 9.23 -12.39
C LYS A 249 29.28 9.52 -12.81
N ASP A 250 30.12 8.48 -12.86
CA ASP A 250 31.56 8.62 -13.11
C ASP A 250 31.96 8.43 -14.58
N TYR A 251 31.18 7.68 -15.38
CA TYR A 251 31.45 7.45 -16.82
C TYR A 251 30.17 7.26 -17.65
N PRO A 252 29.24 8.22 -17.66
CA PRO A 252 27.97 8.11 -18.42
C PRO A 252 28.19 7.92 -19.93
N GLU A 253 29.34 8.33 -20.41
CA GLU A 253 29.68 8.40 -21.81
C GLU A 253 30.01 7.03 -22.42
N LEU A 254 30.72 6.18 -21.67
CA LEU A 254 31.15 4.86 -22.16
C LEU A 254 29.97 3.89 -22.23
N GLU A 255 29.11 3.85 -21.22
CA GLU A 255 27.90 3.00 -21.26
C GLU A 255 26.90 3.42 -22.33
N LEU A 256 26.75 4.72 -22.55
CA LEU A 256 25.89 5.25 -23.62
C LEU A 256 26.43 4.88 -25.01
N LEU A 257 27.75 4.84 -25.18
CA LEU A 257 28.41 4.41 -26.41
C LEU A 257 28.26 2.90 -26.66
N ASP A 258 28.42 2.09 -25.63
CA ASP A 258 28.27 0.63 -25.72
C ASP A 258 26.82 0.24 -26.06
N ILE A 259 25.84 0.91 -25.47
CA ILE A 259 24.42 0.69 -25.78
C ILE A 259 24.12 1.11 -27.22
N ALA A 260 24.66 2.21 -27.71
CA ALA A 260 24.47 2.67 -29.09
C ALA A 260 25.15 1.73 -30.09
N GLU A 261 26.30 1.15 -29.76
CA GLU A 261 27.04 0.21 -30.61
C GLU A 261 26.41 -1.19 -30.61
N MET A 262 25.92 -1.69 -29.48
CA MET A 262 25.17 -2.95 -29.43
C MET A 262 23.87 -2.91 -30.24
N ARG A 263 23.32 -1.73 -30.50
CA ARG A 263 22.07 -1.53 -31.25
C ARG A 263 22.24 -1.17 -32.69
N SER A 264 23.43 -1.35 -33.26
CA SER A 264 23.64 -1.30 -34.73
C SER A 264 22.95 -2.46 -35.47
N LEU A 265 22.17 -3.29 -34.79
CA LEU A 265 21.33 -4.35 -35.36
C LEU A 265 20.11 -3.74 -36.08
N PRO A 266 19.66 -4.38 -37.20
CA PRO A 266 18.59 -3.85 -38.03
C PRO A 266 17.30 -3.61 -37.22
N ILE A 267 16.77 -2.39 -37.32
CA ILE A 267 15.56 -1.94 -36.65
C ILE A 267 14.38 -2.76 -37.17
N SER A 268 13.85 -3.68 -36.38
CA SER A 268 12.56 -4.30 -36.66
C SER A 268 11.43 -3.38 -36.26
N LYS A 269 10.22 -3.56 -36.81
CA LYS A 269 9.04 -2.75 -36.45
C LYS A 269 8.66 -2.81 -34.95
N GLU A 270 9.25 -3.71 -34.20
CA GLU A 270 9.10 -3.83 -32.75
C GLU A 270 9.96 -2.82 -31.98
N THR A 271 10.82 -2.05 -32.67
CA THR A 271 11.84 -1.16 -32.11
C THR A 271 11.52 0.32 -32.19
N LEU A 272 10.25 0.73 -32.36
CA LEU A 272 9.86 2.15 -32.28
C LEU A 272 10.33 2.77 -30.96
N PHE A 273 10.34 1.97 -29.91
CA PHE A 273 10.83 2.33 -28.60
C PHE A 273 12.35 2.50 -28.55
N ASP A 274 13.09 1.68 -29.23
CA ASP A 274 14.56 1.80 -29.34
C ASP A 274 14.92 3.09 -30.12
N PHE A 275 14.08 3.49 -31.06
CA PHE A 275 14.24 4.74 -31.80
C PHE A 275 14.07 5.98 -30.90
N GLU A 276 13.01 6.04 -30.08
CA GLU A 276 12.81 7.13 -29.12
C GLU A 276 13.94 7.21 -28.07
N SER A 277 14.42 6.06 -27.61
CA SER A 277 15.55 5.99 -26.69
C SER A 277 16.85 6.50 -27.33
N VAL A 278 17.10 6.16 -28.60
CA VAL A 278 18.25 6.69 -29.36
C VAL A 278 18.11 8.18 -29.60
N LEU A 279 16.91 8.70 -29.94
CA LEU A 279 16.68 10.13 -30.09
C LEU A 279 16.95 10.89 -28.79
N THR A 280 16.44 10.41 -27.66
CA THR A 280 16.67 11.00 -26.34
C THR A 280 18.17 11.01 -25.98
N LEU A 281 18.88 9.94 -26.32
CA LEU A 281 20.33 9.88 -26.17
C LEU A 281 21.04 10.90 -27.06
N CYS A 282 20.66 11.00 -28.32
CA CYS A 282 21.21 11.98 -29.26
C CYS A 282 21.00 13.40 -28.77
N GLU A 283 19.81 13.74 -28.25
CA GLU A 283 19.53 15.04 -27.68
C GLU A 283 20.46 15.37 -26.51
N LYS A 284 20.62 14.44 -25.57
CA LYS A 284 21.49 14.62 -24.40
C LYS A 284 22.95 14.78 -24.78
N LEU A 285 23.44 13.97 -25.70
CA LEU A 285 24.80 14.09 -26.19
C LEU A 285 25.01 15.40 -26.97
N TYR A 286 24.02 15.84 -27.74
CA TYR A 286 24.09 17.08 -28.51
C TYR A 286 24.16 18.32 -27.63
N PHE A 287 23.44 18.33 -26.50
CA PHE A 287 23.49 19.43 -25.52
C PHE A 287 24.64 19.30 -24.50
N SER A 288 25.45 18.26 -24.61
CA SER A 288 26.68 18.13 -23.81
C SER A 288 27.66 19.29 -24.08
N LYS A 289 28.45 19.65 -23.10
CA LYS A 289 29.55 20.62 -23.25
C LYS A 289 30.75 20.07 -24.04
N ASP A 290 30.86 18.73 -24.15
CA ASP A 290 31.94 18.07 -24.88
C ASP A 290 31.60 18.00 -26.40
N GLN A 291 32.49 18.55 -27.22
CA GLN A 291 32.37 18.57 -28.67
C GLN A 291 32.31 17.18 -29.29
N ARG A 292 33.04 16.20 -28.72
CA ARG A 292 33.04 14.80 -29.19
C ARG A 292 31.65 14.16 -29.01
N HIS A 293 30.93 14.50 -27.93
CA HIS A 293 29.57 14.03 -27.71
C HIS A 293 28.60 14.57 -28.76
N LYS A 294 28.74 15.83 -29.18
CA LYS A 294 27.94 16.43 -30.23
C LYS A 294 28.15 15.75 -31.59
N GLU A 295 29.41 15.51 -31.94
CA GLU A 295 29.78 14.80 -33.17
C GLU A 295 29.22 13.36 -33.19
N ARG A 296 29.25 12.68 -32.03
CA ARG A 296 28.69 11.34 -31.88
C ARG A 296 27.16 11.36 -31.98
N ALA A 297 26.48 12.32 -31.34
CA ALA A 297 25.03 12.52 -31.46
C ALA A 297 24.59 12.71 -32.91
N ILE A 298 25.32 13.55 -33.67
CA ILE A 298 25.06 13.79 -35.09
C ILE A 298 25.25 12.50 -35.91
N SER A 299 26.29 11.72 -35.61
CA SER A 299 26.57 10.45 -36.27
C SER A 299 25.47 9.41 -36.00
N LEU A 300 24.96 9.31 -34.75
CA LEU A 300 23.87 8.43 -34.37
C LEU A 300 22.54 8.84 -35.02
N TYR A 301 22.27 10.14 -35.09
CA TYR A 301 21.05 10.66 -35.70
C TYR A 301 20.97 10.42 -37.21
N LYS A 302 22.13 10.33 -37.90
CA LYS A 302 22.22 10.08 -39.34
C LYS A 302 22.10 8.60 -39.71
N ARG A 303 22.18 7.70 -38.78
CA ARG A 303 21.97 6.24 -38.96
C ARG A 303 20.52 5.85 -38.82
#